data_d4596aea7aa0cdeca18a8f1a8516e0b7
#
_entry.id   d4596aea7aa0cdeca18a8f1a8516e0b7
#
_cell.length_a   1.000
_cell.length_b   1.000
_cell.length_c   1.000
_cell.angle_alpha   90.00
_cell.angle_beta   90.00
_cell.angle_gamma   90.00
#
_symmetry.space_group_name_H-M   'P 1'
#
loop_
_entity.id
_entity.type
_entity.pdbx_description
1 polymer ?
#
loop_
_entity_poly.entity_id
_entity_poly.type
_entity_poly.pdbx_seq_one_letter_code
_entity_poly.pdbx_strand_id
1 'polypeptide(L)'
;MTDIKYISTKEAAGIMGLSTRRVVGLCNAGKLEGALRKGRNWKVPEETAYAYIGTEKPKAGNGEILSCAVGNTSYMDVVKNSYYVDKTLLIRDLIDDQVPVILFTRPRRFGKTLALDMLKTFFEKTKEDTSIYFKDKQIWSCGEKYQKMQGAFPVISITFKDAKFSDWASTYAAIKNVIRDEFMRHNELFTSDRLNPVEQDYLSRMQTDELSDVEYTRSLLNLGRMLEKHHQSKIVILIDEYDTPIQQGHSRNFYNEVITFMRNFMSGGLKDNPSLAFGVLTGILRVSKENLFSGLNNPIVNSVLDEKYSKYFGFTVDEVNTMAAYYGQETKLEELREWYDGYRFGSTEIYNPWSVAN
;
A
#
# COMPACT_ATOMS: atom_id res chain seq x y z
N MET A 1 -2.92 22.62 -13.44
CA MET A 1 -1.83 22.18 -14.33
C MET A 1 -0.70 21.76 -13.40
N THR A 2 -0.43 20.47 -13.28
CA THR A 2 0.71 19.97 -12.51
C THR A 2 1.98 20.39 -13.23
N ASP A 3 2.85 21.16 -12.56
CA ASP A 3 4.16 21.53 -13.10
C ASP A 3 4.96 20.25 -13.36
N ILE A 4 5.22 19.95 -14.65
CA ILE A 4 6.03 18.81 -15.04
C ILE A 4 7.48 19.10 -14.64
N LYS A 5 8.00 18.32 -13.69
CA LYS A 5 9.39 18.42 -13.25
C LYS A 5 10.32 17.79 -14.31
N TYR A 6 11.23 18.59 -14.87
CA TYR A 6 12.22 18.15 -15.84
C TYR A 6 13.59 17.97 -15.21
N ILE A 7 14.20 16.80 -15.45
CA ILE A 7 15.55 16.44 -15.01
C ILE A 7 16.56 16.38 -16.17
N SER A 8 17.84 16.37 -15.84
CA SER A 8 18.90 16.22 -16.83
C SER A 8 19.03 14.76 -17.30
N THR A 9 19.65 14.54 -18.46
CA THR A 9 19.95 13.18 -18.95
C THR A 9 20.87 12.40 -18.01
N LYS A 10 21.68 13.07 -17.18
CA LYS A 10 22.53 12.42 -16.17
C LYS A 10 21.70 11.92 -14.98
N GLU A 11 20.77 12.74 -14.51
CA GLU A 11 19.80 12.36 -13.46
C GLU A 11 18.88 11.26 -13.96
N ALA A 12 18.32 11.41 -15.17
CA ALA A 12 17.51 10.37 -15.80
C ALA A 12 18.28 9.04 -15.96
N ALA A 13 19.56 9.09 -16.31
CA ALA A 13 20.41 7.91 -16.40
C ALA A 13 20.57 7.19 -15.05
N GLY A 14 20.74 7.94 -13.96
CA GLY A 14 20.76 7.40 -12.61
C GLY A 14 19.45 6.71 -12.24
N ILE A 15 18.31 7.34 -12.53
CA ILE A 15 16.97 6.80 -12.29
C ILE A 15 16.73 5.53 -13.12
N MET A 16 17.04 5.55 -14.42
CA MET A 16 16.78 4.47 -15.37
C MET A 16 17.78 3.31 -15.30
N GLY A 17 18.83 3.41 -14.48
CA GLY A 17 19.91 2.41 -14.44
C GLY A 17 20.72 2.31 -15.72
N LEU A 18 20.73 3.37 -16.55
CA LEU A 18 21.36 3.40 -17.87
C LEU A 18 22.59 4.34 -17.90
N SER A 19 23.42 4.20 -18.94
CA SER A 19 24.43 5.22 -19.23
C SER A 19 23.78 6.49 -19.80
N THR A 20 24.33 7.68 -19.50
CA THR A 20 23.87 8.96 -20.06
C THR A 20 23.82 8.93 -21.61
N ARG A 21 24.78 8.23 -22.25
CA ARG A 21 24.80 8.04 -23.71
C ARG A 21 23.56 7.26 -24.19
N ARG A 22 23.11 6.25 -23.44
CA ARG A 22 21.92 5.46 -23.77
C ARG A 22 20.65 6.30 -23.64
N VAL A 23 20.53 7.09 -22.57
CA VAL A 23 19.39 8.02 -22.39
C VAL A 23 19.31 9.04 -23.51
N VAL A 24 20.43 9.64 -23.91
CA VAL A 24 20.47 10.55 -25.06
C VAL A 24 20.03 9.83 -26.35
N GLY A 25 20.45 8.59 -26.56
CA GLY A 25 20.02 7.77 -27.70
C GLY A 25 18.50 7.53 -27.69
N LEU A 26 17.89 7.29 -26.52
CA LEU A 26 16.44 7.12 -26.36
C LEU A 26 15.68 8.43 -26.64
N CYS A 27 16.19 9.57 -26.17
CA CYS A 27 15.63 10.87 -26.50
C CYS A 27 15.67 11.18 -28.01
N ASN A 28 16.80 10.89 -28.66
CA ASN A 28 16.96 11.10 -30.11
C ASN A 28 16.04 10.18 -30.92
N ALA A 29 15.72 9.00 -30.40
CA ALA A 29 14.82 8.03 -31.02
C ALA A 29 13.34 8.30 -30.73
N GLY A 30 13.00 9.35 -29.95
CA GLY A 30 11.63 9.66 -29.55
C GLY A 30 11.00 8.64 -28.59
N LYS A 31 11.82 7.82 -27.92
CA LYS A 31 11.36 6.73 -27.04
C LYS A 31 11.10 7.16 -25.59
N LEU A 32 11.39 8.40 -25.25
CA LEU A 32 11.09 8.99 -23.94
C LEU A 32 10.05 10.09 -24.15
N GLU A 33 8.82 9.78 -23.81
CA GLU A 33 7.68 10.68 -23.98
C GLU A 33 7.89 11.97 -23.19
N GLY A 34 7.54 13.11 -23.79
CA GLY A 34 7.70 14.42 -23.17
C GLY A 34 9.14 14.91 -23.04
N ALA A 35 10.14 14.15 -23.51
CA ALA A 35 11.54 14.63 -23.52
C ALA A 35 11.70 15.83 -24.46
N LEU A 36 12.31 16.91 -23.93
CA LEU A 36 12.48 18.17 -24.64
C LEU A 36 13.96 18.49 -24.86
N ARG A 37 14.29 19.01 -26.04
CA ARG A 37 15.63 19.49 -26.34
C ARG A 37 15.76 20.97 -25.98
N LYS A 38 16.60 21.28 -25.00
CA LYS A 38 16.88 22.66 -24.59
C LYS A 38 18.33 23.02 -24.95
N GLY A 39 18.52 23.67 -26.10
CA GLY A 39 19.85 23.91 -26.68
C GLY A 39 20.55 22.60 -27.07
N ARG A 40 21.76 22.36 -26.55
CA ARG A 40 22.52 21.10 -26.77
C ARG A 40 22.14 19.95 -25.87
N ASN A 41 21.31 20.19 -24.84
CA ASN A 41 20.99 19.22 -23.80
C ASN A 41 19.54 18.77 -23.89
N TRP A 42 19.30 17.48 -23.63
CA TRP A 42 17.97 16.93 -23.42
C TRP A 42 17.53 17.13 -21.98
N LYS A 43 16.23 17.39 -21.79
CA LYS A 43 15.52 17.38 -20.53
C LYS A 43 14.44 16.31 -20.62
N VAL A 44 14.37 15.45 -19.60
CA VAL A 44 13.43 14.32 -19.52
C VAL A 44 12.47 14.60 -18.39
N PRO A 45 11.14 14.42 -18.58
CA PRO A 45 10.22 14.45 -17.45
C PRO A 45 10.65 13.40 -16.43
N GLU A 46 10.68 13.77 -15.16
CA GLU A 46 11.09 12.86 -14.08
C GLU A 46 10.20 11.60 -14.04
N GLU A 47 8.90 11.77 -14.26
CA GLU A 47 7.94 10.66 -14.33
C GLU A 47 8.24 9.70 -15.49
N THR A 48 8.62 10.21 -16.66
CA THR A 48 9.02 9.39 -17.82
C THR A 48 10.28 8.58 -17.52
N ALA A 49 11.25 9.16 -16.78
CA ALA A 49 12.45 8.42 -16.39
C ALA A 49 12.12 7.27 -15.42
N TYR A 50 11.20 7.46 -14.48
CA TYR A 50 10.73 6.40 -13.59
C TYR A 50 9.89 5.35 -14.33
N ALA A 51 9.00 5.76 -15.22
CA ALA A 51 8.19 4.85 -16.03
C ALA A 51 9.06 3.91 -16.91
N TYR A 52 10.21 4.38 -17.37
CA TYR A 52 11.11 3.59 -18.22
C TYR A 52 11.70 2.37 -17.49
N ILE A 53 11.90 2.44 -16.17
CA ILE A 53 12.43 1.30 -15.39
C ILE A 53 11.48 0.08 -15.47
N GLY A 54 10.17 0.33 -15.58
CA GLY A 54 9.15 -0.71 -15.74
C GLY A 54 9.07 -1.34 -17.13
N THR A 55 9.80 -0.80 -18.14
CA THR A 55 9.72 -1.28 -19.54
C THR A 55 10.78 -2.32 -19.93
N GLU A 56 11.79 -2.58 -19.09
CA GLU A 56 12.67 -3.74 -19.29
C GLU A 56 11.92 -5.01 -18.85
N LYS A 57 11.74 -5.92 -19.79
CA LYS A 57 11.01 -7.20 -19.60
C LYS A 57 11.60 -7.94 -18.39
N PRO A 58 10.85 -8.12 -17.30
CA PRO A 58 11.31 -8.96 -16.20
C PRO A 58 11.40 -10.40 -16.72
N LYS A 59 12.64 -10.88 -16.83
CA LYS A 59 12.90 -12.31 -17.08
C LYS A 59 13.25 -12.95 -15.76
N ALA A 60 12.67 -14.11 -15.46
CA ALA A 60 13.23 -14.97 -14.44
C ALA A 60 14.72 -15.20 -14.74
N GLY A 61 15.56 -15.35 -13.73
CA GLY A 61 17.01 -15.54 -13.90
C GLY A 61 17.40 -16.71 -14.81
N ASN A 62 16.45 -17.60 -15.14
CA ASN A 62 16.57 -18.74 -16.06
C ASN A 62 15.97 -18.46 -17.47
N GLY A 63 15.46 -17.26 -17.74
CA GLY A 63 14.86 -16.90 -19.04
C GLY A 63 13.40 -17.34 -19.24
N GLU A 64 12.76 -17.92 -18.23
CA GLU A 64 11.34 -18.32 -18.28
C GLU A 64 10.38 -17.14 -18.21
N ILE A 65 9.21 -17.29 -18.83
CA ILE A 65 8.11 -16.32 -18.74
C ILE A 65 7.41 -16.53 -17.39
N LEU A 66 7.44 -15.49 -16.54
CA LEU A 66 6.75 -15.53 -15.25
C LEU A 66 5.24 -15.44 -15.45
N SER A 67 4.47 -16.22 -14.73
CA SER A 67 3.01 -16.13 -14.70
C SER A 67 2.54 -14.82 -14.06
N CYS A 68 1.35 -14.35 -14.45
CA CYS A 68 0.72 -13.23 -13.77
C CYS A 68 0.27 -13.62 -12.36
N ALA A 69 0.45 -12.74 -11.38
CA ALA A 69 0.06 -12.98 -9.99
C ALA A 69 -1.45 -12.78 -9.82
N VAL A 70 -2.24 -13.84 -10.04
CA VAL A 70 -3.68 -13.79 -9.82
C VAL A 70 -4.01 -14.24 -8.40
N GLY A 71 -4.64 -13.35 -7.61
CA GLY A 71 -5.13 -13.68 -6.28
C GLY A 71 -4.06 -13.79 -5.19
N ASN A 72 -2.79 -13.65 -5.51
CA ASN A 72 -1.71 -13.62 -4.53
C ASN A 72 -1.63 -12.22 -3.88
N THR A 73 -1.58 -12.19 -2.55
CA THR A 73 -1.54 -10.97 -1.74
C THR A 73 -0.20 -10.75 -1.05
N SER A 74 0.74 -11.69 -1.15
CA SER A 74 2.09 -11.55 -0.62
C SER A 74 2.99 -10.83 -1.62
N TYR A 75 3.42 -9.62 -1.30
CA TYR A 75 4.30 -8.83 -2.16
C TYR A 75 5.64 -9.55 -2.43
N MET A 76 6.25 -10.10 -1.38
CA MET A 76 7.52 -10.83 -1.51
C MET A 76 7.40 -12.05 -2.44
N ASP A 77 6.29 -12.78 -2.36
CA ASP A 77 6.06 -13.94 -3.22
C ASP A 77 5.77 -13.52 -4.67
N VAL A 78 4.94 -12.49 -4.85
CA VAL A 78 4.64 -11.93 -6.18
C VAL A 78 5.90 -11.45 -6.90
N VAL A 79 6.75 -10.69 -6.20
CA VAL A 79 7.99 -10.17 -6.80
C VAL A 79 8.99 -11.28 -7.16
N LYS A 80 9.02 -12.36 -6.37
CA LYS A 80 9.94 -13.49 -6.62
C LYS A 80 9.46 -14.39 -7.76
N ASN A 81 8.16 -14.68 -7.80
CA ASN A 81 7.62 -15.81 -8.54
C ASN A 81 6.66 -15.43 -9.67
N SER A 82 6.34 -14.14 -9.82
CA SER A 82 5.33 -13.71 -10.77
C SER A 82 5.75 -12.44 -11.54
N TYR A 83 5.07 -12.19 -12.66
CA TYR A 83 5.16 -10.91 -13.35
C TYR A 83 4.51 -9.84 -12.47
N TYR A 84 5.31 -8.92 -11.96
CA TYR A 84 4.87 -7.83 -11.10
C TYR A 84 4.87 -6.49 -11.85
N VAL A 85 3.72 -5.84 -11.91
CA VAL A 85 3.61 -4.45 -12.39
C VAL A 85 4.02 -3.53 -11.24
N ASP A 86 5.11 -2.81 -11.42
CA ASP A 86 5.73 -2.02 -10.35
C ASP A 86 4.86 -0.84 -9.91
N LYS A 87 4.36 -0.90 -8.69
CA LYS A 87 3.57 0.15 -8.02
C LYS A 87 4.32 0.81 -6.85
N THR A 88 5.62 0.56 -6.74
CA THR A 88 6.40 1.01 -5.57
C THR A 88 6.53 2.53 -5.45
N LEU A 89 6.25 3.30 -6.51
CA LEU A 89 6.16 4.77 -6.43
C LEU A 89 5.03 5.26 -5.52
N LEU A 90 4.04 4.41 -5.17
CA LEU A 90 3.09 4.70 -4.11
C LEU A 90 3.78 5.06 -2.80
N ILE A 91 4.89 4.38 -2.47
CA ILE A 91 5.70 4.63 -1.27
C ILE A 91 6.27 6.05 -1.30
N ARG A 92 6.84 6.47 -2.44
CA ARG A 92 7.37 7.83 -2.63
C ARG A 92 6.29 8.88 -2.38
N ASP A 93 5.16 8.72 -3.05
CA ASP A 93 4.10 9.73 -3.01
C ASP A 93 3.48 9.81 -1.60
N LEU A 94 3.37 8.71 -0.85
CA LEU A 94 2.94 8.72 0.55
C LEU A 94 3.94 9.45 1.46
N ILE A 95 5.25 9.24 1.25
CA ILE A 95 6.30 9.91 2.02
C ILE A 95 6.31 11.42 1.75
N ASP A 96 6.18 11.81 0.47
CA ASP A 96 6.24 13.21 0.05
C ASP A 96 4.99 13.99 0.49
N ASP A 97 3.84 13.36 0.50
CA ASP A 97 2.58 13.97 0.92
C ASP A 97 2.50 14.28 2.42
N GLN A 98 3.27 13.57 3.24
CA GLN A 98 3.28 13.72 4.70
C GLN A 98 1.88 13.71 5.34
N VAL A 99 0.95 12.94 4.77
CA VAL A 99 -0.43 12.84 5.25
C VAL A 99 -0.46 11.93 6.47
N PRO A 100 -0.96 12.40 7.62
CA PRO A 100 -1.01 11.56 8.82
C PRO A 100 -1.83 10.29 8.65
N VAL A 101 -2.99 10.37 7.97
CA VAL A 101 -3.85 9.21 7.69
C VAL A 101 -4.49 9.36 6.31
N ILE A 102 -4.35 8.33 5.49
CA ILE A 102 -5.00 8.24 4.19
C ILE A 102 -5.87 7.00 4.09
N LEU A 103 -7.05 7.16 3.51
CA LEU A 103 -7.99 6.10 3.19
C LEU A 103 -8.10 5.94 1.68
N PHE A 104 -7.75 4.78 1.15
CA PHE A 104 -8.00 4.42 -0.23
C PHE A 104 -9.29 3.62 -0.37
N THR A 105 -10.27 4.17 -1.08
CA THR A 105 -11.48 3.43 -1.46
C THR A 105 -11.39 3.00 -2.92
N ARG A 106 -11.27 1.69 -3.14
CA ARG A 106 -11.15 1.07 -4.47
C ARG A 106 -12.04 -0.15 -4.58
N PRO A 107 -12.54 -0.50 -5.76
CA PRO A 107 -13.34 -1.71 -5.96
C PRO A 107 -12.55 -2.97 -5.58
N ARG A 108 -13.24 -4.10 -5.50
CA ARG A 108 -12.59 -5.40 -5.25
C ARG A 108 -11.66 -5.77 -6.42
N ARG A 109 -10.57 -6.50 -6.11
CA ARG A 109 -9.60 -7.02 -7.09
C ARG A 109 -8.72 -5.96 -7.77
N PHE A 110 -8.62 -4.75 -7.21
CA PHE A 110 -7.73 -3.68 -7.69
C PHE A 110 -6.38 -3.61 -6.94
N GLY A 111 -5.96 -4.69 -6.28
CA GLY A 111 -4.64 -4.78 -5.68
C GLY A 111 -4.46 -4.07 -4.32
N LYS A 112 -5.54 -3.70 -3.60
CA LYS A 112 -5.48 -3.02 -2.30
C LYS A 112 -4.63 -3.77 -1.27
N THR A 113 -4.93 -5.05 -1.06
CA THR A 113 -4.21 -5.90 -0.10
C THR A 113 -2.74 -6.06 -0.47
N LEU A 114 -2.44 -6.28 -1.76
CA LEU A 114 -1.06 -6.36 -2.25
C LEU A 114 -0.31 -5.04 -2.05
N ALA A 115 -0.96 -3.89 -2.26
CA ALA A 115 -0.37 -2.59 -2.01
C ALA A 115 -0.04 -2.39 -0.53
N LEU A 116 -0.93 -2.79 0.40
CA LEU A 116 -0.65 -2.74 1.83
C LEU A 116 0.48 -3.69 2.25
N ASP A 117 0.53 -4.90 1.69
CA ASP A 117 1.61 -5.84 1.97
C ASP A 117 2.97 -5.34 1.41
N MET A 118 2.95 -4.66 0.27
CA MET A 118 4.12 -3.94 -0.25
C MET A 118 4.59 -2.84 0.72
N LEU A 119 3.66 -2.03 1.23
CA LEU A 119 3.97 -0.97 2.21
C LEU A 119 4.52 -1.58 3.51
N LYS A 120 3.89 -2.65 4.02
CA LYS A 120 4.38 -3.40 5.18
C LYS A 120 5.80 -3.89 4.93
N THR A 121 6.05 -4.61 3.85
CA THR A 121 7.36 -5.18 3.50
C THR A 121 8.43 -4.08 3.38
N PHE A 122 8.06 -2.88 2.90
CA PHE A 122 8.99 -1.77 2.77
C PHE A 122 9.31 -1.11 4.11
N PHE A 123 8.29 -0.77 4.91
CA PHE A 123 8.51 0.04 6.10
C PHE A 123 8.88 -0.77 7.34
N GLU A 124 8.46 -2.05 7.40
CA GLU A 124 8.58 -2.85 8.61
C GLU A 124 10.03 -3.14 8.98
N LYS A 125 10.37 -2.82 10.23
CA LYS A 125 11.64 -3.17 10.86
C LYS A 125 11.64 -4.66 11.19
N THR A 126 12.40 -5.43 10.45
CA THR A 126 12.52 -6.88 10.60
C THR A 126 13.98 -7.30 10.81
N LYS A 127 14.20 -8.55 11.20
CA LYS A 127 15.56 -9.14 11.28
C LYS A 127 16.12 -9.48 9.90
N GLU A 128 15.24 -9.71 8.92
CA GLU A 128 15.59 -10.04 7.54
C GLU A 128 15.76 -8.77 6.70
N ASP A 129 16.69 -8.80 5.77
CA ASP A 129 16.87 -7.69 4.80
C ASP A 129 15.81 -7.76 3.71
N THR A 130 14.70 -7.05 3.92
CA THR A 130 13.63 -6.94 2.92
C THR A 130 13.94 -5.94 1.80
N SER A 131 15.04 -5.20 1.87
CA SER A 131 15.47 -4.26 0.81
C SER A 131 15.70 -4.95 -0.53
N ILE A 132 16.04 -6.23 -0.51
CA ILE A 132 16.29 -7.06 -1.70
C ILE A 132 15.08 -7.09 -2.66
N TYR A 133 13.84 -6.89 -2.15
CA TYR A 133 12.62 -6.89 -2.95
C TYR A 133 12.35 -5.53 -3.63
N PHE A 134 13.16 -4.51 -3.30
CA PHE A 134 12.96 -3.15 -3.78
C PHE A 134 14.15 -2.61 -4.59
N LYS A 135 15.34 -3.24 -4.54
CA LYS A 135 16.57 -2.76 -5.17
C LYS A 135 16.46 -2.61 -6.69
N ASP A 136 15.62 -3.40 -7.33
CA ASP A 136 15.32 -3.36 -8.78
C ASP A 136 14.02 -2.62 -9.11
N LYS A 137 13.34 -2.03 -8.11
CA LYS A 137 12.06 -1.33 -8.26
C LYS A 137 12.25 0.19 -8.34
N GLN A 138 11.24 0.86 -8.90
CA GLN A 138 11.27 2.30 -9.13
C GLN A 138 11.55 3.11 -7.85
N ILE A 139 11.00 2.69 -6.70
CA ILE A 139 11.24 3.37 -5.42
C ILE A 139 12.72 3.47 -5.06
N TRP A 140 13.51 2.45 -5.37
CA TRP A 140 14.93 2.44 -5.04
C TRP A 140 15.72 3.50 -5.81
N SER A 141 15.31 3.77 -7.04
CA SER A 141 15.90 4.80 -7.91
C SER A 141 15.50 6.23 -7.51
N CYS A 142 14.53 6.40 -6.59
CA CYS A 142 14.12 7.71 -6.10
C CYS A 142 15.16 8.38 -5.17
N GLY A 143 16.16 7.63 -4.70
CA GLY A 143 17.30 8.15 -3.94
C GLY A 143 17.26 7.86 -2.46
N GLU A 144 18.35 8.27 -1.79
CA GLU A 144 18.62 7.92 -0.38
C GLU A 144 17.55 8.34 0.62
N LYS A 145 16.81 9.42 0.35
CA LYS A 145 15.70 9.88 1.20
C LYS A 145 14.71 8.75 1.46
N TYR A 146 14.35 8.01 0.43
CA TYR A 146 13.36 6.93 0.50
C TYR A 146 14.00 5.62 0.96
N GLN A 147 15.22 5.32 0.50
CA GLN A 147 15.97 4.11 0.89
C GLN A 147 16.19 4.04 2.41
N LYS A 148 16.44 5.19 3.07
CA LYS A 148 16.60 5.27 4.54
C LYS A 148 15.33 4.97 5.33
N MET A 149 14.16 5.03 4.70
CA MET A 149 12.89 4.71 5.34
C MET A 149 12.53 3.22 5.22
N GLN A 150 13.27 2.47 4.40
CA GLN A 150 13.09 1.02 4.28
C GLN A 150 13.54 0.33 5.58
N GLY A 151 12.65 -0.51 6.15
CA GLY A 151 12.92 -1.22 7.39
C GLY A 151 13.06 -0.33 8.63
N ALA A 152 12.55 0.92 8.59
CA ALA A 152 12.80 1.92 9.64
C ALA A 152 11.72 1.97 10.74
N PHE A 153 10.55 1.36 10.52
CA PHE A 153 9.40 1.52 11.40
C PHE A 153 8.88 0.18 11.94
N PRO A 154 8.43 0.11 13.19
CA PRO A 154 7.50 -0.93 13.57
C PRO A 154 6.17 -0.71 12.84
N VAL A 155 5.56 -1.78 12.31
CA VAL A 155 4.35 -1.70 11.50
C VAL A 155 3.24 -2.52 12.15
N ILE A 156 2.09 -1.89 12.44
CA ILE A 156 0.85 -2.57 12.81
C ILE A 156 0.08 -2.84 11.52
N SER A 157 -0.23 -4.11 11.23
CA SER A 157 -0.89 -4.53 9.99
C SER A 157 -2.10 -5.41 10.28
N ILE A 158 -3.30 -4.85 10.12
CA ILE A 158 -4.58 -5.49 10.46
C ILE A 158 -5.42 -5.65 9.20
N THR A 159 -6.06 -6.81 9.03
CA THR A 159 -7.09 -7.01 8.00
C THR A 159 -8.38 -7.53 8.60
N PHE A 160 -9.49 -6.88 8.26
CA PHE A 160 -10.82 -7.29 8.71
C PHE A 160 -11.56 -8.16 7.68
N LYS A 161 -10.86 -8.70 6.67
CA LYS A 161 -11.46 -9.47 5.56
C LYS A 161 -12.34 -10.63 6.03
N ASP A 162 -12.00 -11.27 7.16
CA ASP A 162 -12.65 -12.44 7.69
C ASP A 162 -13.68 -12.14 8.81
N ALA A 163 -13.85 -10.86 9.18
CA ALA A 163 -14.85 -10.43 10.17
C ALA A 163 -16.25 -10.30 9.53
N LYS A 164 -16.77 -11.42 9.01
CA LYS A 164 -18.03 -11.52 8.21
C LYS A 164 -18.98 -12.55 8.80
N PHE A 165 -19.58 -12.24 9.93
CA PHE A 165 -20.52 -13.15 10.60
C PHE A 165 -21.95 -12.58 10.59
N SER A 166 -22.93 -13.43 10.92
CA SER A 166 -24.35 -13.07 10.87
C SER A 166 -24.84 -12.26 12.08
N ASP A 167 -24.05 -12.21 13.15
CA ASP A 167 -24.37 -11.55 14.40
C ASP A 167 -23.17 -10.80 14.97
N TRP A 168 -23.46 -9.88 15.89
CA TRP A 168 -22.42 -9.06 16.51
C TRP A 168 -21.43 -9.86 17.35
N ALA A 169 -21.93 -10.81 18.17
CA ALA A 169 -21.05 -11.57 19.07
C ALA A 169 -19.95 -12.32 18.30
N SER A 170 -20.32 -13.02 17.22
CA SER A 170 -19.38 -13.74 16.36
C SER A 170 -18.45 -12.79 15.60
N THR A 171 -18.99 -11.67 15.09
CA THR A 171 -18.20 -10.65 14.39
C THR A 171 -17.20 -10.01 15.34
N TYR A 172 -17.61 -9.70 16.56
CA TYR A 172 -16.74 -9.11 17.57
C TYR A 172 -15.65 -10.08 18.04
N ALA A 173 -15.99 -11.36 18.24
CA ALA A 173 -14.99 -12.38 18.54
C ALA A 173 -13.92 -12.49 17.43
N ALA A 174 -14.33 -12.41 16.16
CA ALA A 174 -13.38 -12.39 15.06
C ALA A 174 -12.51 -11.13 15.07
N ILE A 175 -13.07 -9.96 15.35
CA ILE A 175 -12.32 -8.71 15.49
C ILE A 175 -11.29 -8.82 16.63
N LYS A 176 -11.69 -9.34 17.80
CA LYS A 176 -10.77 -9.58 18.93
C LYS A 176 -9.62 -10.52 18.54
N ASN A 177 -9.91 -11.61 17.82
CA ASN A 177 -8.88 -12.53 17.35
C ASN A 177 -7.88 -11.84 16.43
N VAL A 178 -8.34 -11.07 15.45
CA VAL A 178 -7.47 -10.31 14.55
C VAL A 178 -6.55 -9.34 15.32
N ILE A 179 -7.11 -8.65 16.32
CA ILE A 179 -6.32 -7.74 17.17
C ILE A 179 -5.29 -8.54 17.98
N ARG A 180 -5.70 -9.64 18.62
CA ARG A 180 -4.81 -10.49 19.41
C ARG A 180 -3.69 -11.07 18.57
N ASP A 181 -3.99 -11.57 17.38
CA ASP A 181 -2.99 -12.12 16.46
C ASP A 181 -1.93 -11.05 16.09
N GLU A 182 -2.34 -9.80 15.94
CA GLU A 182 -1.40 -8.71 15.67
C GLU A 182 -0.51 -8.41 16.89
N PHE A 183 -1.03 -8.49 18.13
CA PHE A 183 -0.19 -8.41 19.32
C PHE A 183 0.79 -9.57 19.43
N MET A 184 0.35 -10.80 19.11
CA MET A 184 1.21 -11.99 19.13
C MET A 184 2.29 -11.93 18.04
N ARG A 185 2.02 -11.29 16.94
CA ARG A 185 3.01 -11.04 15.88
C ARG A 185 4.19 -10.19 16.38
N HIS A 186 3.93 -9.28 17.30
CA HIS A 186 4.94 -8.45 17.98
C HIS A 186 5.44 -9.10 19.28
N ASN A 187 5.90 -10.34 19.17
CA ASN A 187 6.32 -11.15 20.33
C ASN A 187 7.52 -10.55 21.08
N GLU A 188 8.31 -9.68 20.45
CA GLU A 188 9.40 -8.95 21.07
C GLU A 188 8.96 -8.07 22.25
N LEU A 189 7.69 -7.67 22.30
CA LEU A 189 7.15 -6.87 23.39
C LEU A 189 7.06 -7.65 24.71
N PHE A 190 6.84 -8.97 24.66
CA PHE A 190 6.69 -9.80 25.85
C PHE A 190 7.98 -9.94 26.65
N THR A 191 9.12 -9.69 26.01
CA THR A 191 10.44 -9.73 26.66
C THR A 191 11.12 -8.37 26.71
N SER A 192 10.36 -7.29 26.45
CA SER A 192 10.89 -5.94 26.41
C SER A 192 11.19 -5.40 27.81
N ASP A 193 12.43 -5.02 28.05
CA ASP A 193 12.89 -4.33 29.27
C ASP A 193 12.43 -2.86 29.35
N ARG A 194 11.88 -2.33 28.27
CA ARG A 194 11.41 -0.95 28.16
C ARG A 194 9.96 -0.77 28.57
N LEU A 195 9.19 -1.86 28.66
CA LEU A 195 7.80 -1.82 29.08
C LEU A 195 7.70 -1.88 30.61
N ASN A 196 6.79 -1.08 31.17
CA ASN A 196 6.53 -1.08 32.58
C ASN A 196 5.61 -2.26 33.00
N PRO A 197 5.48 -2.57 34.32
CA PRO A 197 4.66 -3.69 34.77
C PRO A 197 3.21 -3.64 34.34
N VAL A 198 2.59 -2.47 34.18
CA VAL A 198 1.20 -2.32 33.71
C VAL A 198 1.07 -2.70 32.25
N GLU A 199 2.04 -2.32 31.41
CA GLU A 199 2.08 -2.69 30.01
C GLU A 199 2.32 -4.20 29.83
N GLN A 200 3.17 -4.79 30.67
CA GLN A 200 3.41 -6.25 30.68
C GLN A 200 2.16 -7.04 31.13
N ASP A 201 1.44 -6.55 32.15
CA ASP A 201 0.15 -7.13 32.57
C ASP A 201 -0.88 -7.04 31.43
N TYR A 202 -0.97 -5.89 30.78
CA TYR A 202 -1.86 -5.72 29.62
C TYR A 202 -1.58 -6.74 28.51
N LEU A 203 -0.30 -6.98 28.16
CA LEU A 203 0.11 -7.98 27.17
C LEU A 203 -0.30 -9.39 27.59
N SER A 204 -0.10 -9.74 28.86
CA SER A 204 -0.48 -11.06 29.40
C SER A 204 -1.99 -11.29 29.31
N ARG A 205 -2.79 -10.29 29.69
CA ARG A 205 -4.26 -10.36 29.59
C ARG A 205 -4.75 -10.34 28.15
N MET A 206 -4.05 -9.65 27.22
CA MET A 206 -4.34 -9.72 25.79
C MET A 206 -4.13 -11.14 25.27
N GLN A 207 -3.06 -11.81 25.68
CA GLN A 207 -2.75 -13.17 25.28
C GLN A 207 -3.83 -14.17 25.73
N THR A 208 -4.37 -14.01 26.94
CA THR A 208 -5.37 -14.90 27.53
C THR A 208 -6.83 -14.51 27.23
N ASP A 209 -7.06 -13.46 26.40
CA ASP A 209 -8.39 -12.87 26.10
C ASP A 209 -9.14 -12.36 27.35
N GLU A 210 -8.40 -11.86 28.34
CA GLU A 210 -8.95 -11.36 29.61
C GLU A 210 -9.17 -9.84 29.64
N LEU A 211 -8.95 -9.16 28.50
CA LEU A 211 -9.24 -7.73 28.40
C LEU A 211 -10.74 -7.47 28.31
N SER A 212 -11.19 -6.40 28.98
CA SER A 212 -12.54 -5.89 28.83
C SER A 212 -12.79 -5.30 27.43
N ASP A 213 -14.06 -5.18 27.04
CA ASP A 213 -14.43 -4.58 25.75
C ASP A 213 -13.90 -3.15 25.60
N VAL A 214 -13.87 -2.37 26.69
CA VAL A 214 -13.31 -1.01 26.70
C VAL A 214 -11.81 -1.04 26.42
N GLU A 215 -11.07 -2.00 26.99
CA GLU A 215 -9.64 -2.15 26.75
C GLU A 215 -9.36 -2.55 25.28
N TYR A 216 -10.21 -3.40 24.69
CA TYR A 216 -10.11 -3.74 23.26
C TYR A 216 -10.31 -2.52 22.36
N THR A 217 -11.19 -1.57 22.69
CA THR A 217 -11.33 -0.33 21.88
C THR A 217 -10.07 0.53 21.89
N ARG A 218 -9.20 0.38 22.89
CA ARG A 218 -7.93 1.13 23.03
C ARG A 218 -6.72 0.34 22.58
N SER A 219 -6.90 -0.89 22.14
CA SER A 219 -5.80 -1.82 21.85
C SER A 219 -4.85 -1.31 20.75
N LEU A 220 -5.37 -0.68 19.69
CA LEU A 220 -4.56 -0.11 18.63
C LEU A 220 -3.63 1.01 19.15
N LEU A 221 -4.13 1.88 20.02
CA LEU A 221 -3.33 2.91 20.68
C LEU A 221 -2.26 2.31 21.59
N ASN A 222 -2.66 1.33 22.41
CA ASN A 222 -1.76 0.71 23.39
C ASN A 222 -0.64 -0.06 22.69
N LEU A 223 -0.95 -0.84 21.64
CA LEU A 223 0.06 -1.51 20.84
C LEU A 223 1.04 -0.52 20.21
N GLY A 224 0.52 0.57 19.64
CA GLY A 224 1.35 1.61 19.04
C GLY A 224 2.32 2.24 20.01
N ARG A 225 1.86 2.57 21.23
CA ARG A 225 2.72 3.14 22.30
C ARG A 225 3.79 2.15 22.77
N MET A 226 3.43 0.89 22.95
CA MET A 226 4.39 -0.14 23.36
C MET A 226 5.46 -0.38 22.29
N LEU A 227 5.07 -0.42 21.02
CA LEU A 227 6.00 -0.55 19.89
C LEU A 227 6.92 0.65 19.77
N GLU A 228 6.40 1.89 19.86
CA GLU A 228 7.24 3.10 19.86
C GLU A 228 8.25 3.05 21.00
N LYS A 229 7.81 2.68 22.20
CA LYS A 229 8.65 2.60 23.38
C LYS A 229 9.74 1.53 23.26
N HIS A 230 9.39 0.35 22.71
CA HIS A 230 10.35 -0.74 22.49
C HIS A 230 11.37 -0.38 21.40
N HIS A 231 10.90 0.08 20.23
CA HIS A 231 11.75 0.33 19.08
C HIS A 231 12.41 1.72 19.05
N GLN A 232 11.99 2.65 19.92
CA GLN A 232 12.42 4.06 19.92
C GLN A 232 12.20 4.75 18.56
N SER A 233 11.11 4.38 17.88
CA SER A 233 10.74 4.84 16.55
C SER A 233 9.22 4.92 16.45
N LYS A 234 8.73 5.94 15.74
CA LYS A 234 7.29 6.04 15.42
C LYS A 234 6.83 4.81 14.65
N ILE A 235 5.53 4.56 14.69
CA ILE A 235 4.88 3.40 14.09
C ILE A 235 4.18 3.76 12.78
N VAL A 236 4.03 2.78 11.91
CA VAL A 236 3.11 2.83 10.75
C VAL A 236 1.92 1.92 11.04
N ILE A 237 0.70 2.38 10.72
CA ILE A 237 -0.53 1.60 10.88
C ILE A 237 -1.14 1.34 9.50
N LEU A 238 -1.33 0.07 9.16
CA LEU A 238 -1.94 -0.40 7.93
C LEU A 238 -3.21 -1.20 8.26
N ILE A 239 -4.36 -0.78 7.72
CA ILE A 239 -5.64 -1.46 7.97
C ILE A 239 -6.31 -1.78 6.64
N ASP A 240 -6.44 -3.07 6.34
CA ASP A 240 -7.12 -3.56 5.15
C ASP A 240 -8.60 -3.91 5.43
N GLU A 241 -9.44 -3.65 4.44
CA GLU A 241 -10.88 -3.94 4.49
C GLU A 241 -11.57 -3.42 5.77
N TYR A 242 -11.24 -2.17 6.18
CA TYR A 242 -11.77 -1.55 7.39
C TYR A 242 -13.30 -1.52 7.45
N ASP A 243 -13.95 -1.48 6.30
CA ASP A 243 -15.38 -1.36 6.11
C ASP A 243 -16.13 -2.71 6.11
N THR A 244 -15.42 -3.82 6.05
CA THR A 244 -16.01 -5.17 5.99
C THR A 244 -16.92 -5.48 7.18
N PRO A 245 -16.52 -5.33 8.46
CA PRO A 245 -17.41 -5.58 9.58
C PRO A 245 -18.59 -4.58 9.64
N ILE A 246 -18.38 -3.36 9.15
CA ILE A 246 -19.43 -2.31 9.12
C ILE A 246 -20.49 -2.65 8.07
N GLN A 247 -20.09 -3.15 6.90
CA GLN A 247 -21.01 -3.63 5.86
C GLN A 247 -21.86 -4.80 6.39
N GLN A 248 -21.24 -5.72 7.13
CA GLN A 248 -21.96 -6.82 7.78
C GLN A 248 -22.96 -6.31 8.83
N GLY A 249 -22.54 -5.40 9.70
CA GLY A 249 -23.43 -4.78 10.67
C GLY A 249 -24.64 -4.12 10.04
N HIS A 250 -24.46 -3.42 8.92
CA HIS A 250 -25.54 -2.81 8.16
C HIS A 250 -26.52 -3.86 7.58
N SER A 251 -25.99 -4.93 6.98
CA SER A 251 -26.80 -5.96 6.31
C SER A 251 -27.49 -6.91 7.30
N ARG A 252 -27.03 -6.99 8.57
CA ARG A 252 -27.45 -7.94 9.60
C ARG A 252 -28.01 -7.31 10.86
N ASN A 253 -28.30 -5.99 10.83
CA ASN A 253 -28.94 -5.22 11.90
C ASN A 253 -28.15 -5.11 13.21
N PHE A 254 -26.81 -5.11 13.17
CA PHE A 254 -25.93 -4.78 14.31
C PHE A 254 -24.96 -3.63 14.00
N TYR A 255 -25.42 -2.69 13.15
CA TYR A 255 -24.62 -1.53 12.70
C TYR A 255 -24.13 -0.65 13.86
N ASN A 256 -24.99 -0.40 14.85
CA ASN A 256 -24.67 0.51 15.96
C ASN A 256 -23.54 -0.04 16.85
N GLU A 257 -23.51 -1.34 17.07
CA GLU A 257 -22.51 -2.02 17.88
C GLU A 257 -21.16 -1.95 17.16
N VAL A 258 -21.11 -2.38 15.89
CA VAL A 258 -19.87 -2.42 15.12
C VAL A 258 -19.32 -1.02 14.88
N ILE A 259 -20.16 -0.03 14.54
CA ILE A 259 -19.68 1.33 14.27
C ILE A 259 -19.14 2.01 15.54
N THR A 260 -19.76 1.73 16.68
CA THR A 260 -19.29 2.24 17.98
C THR A 260 -17.92 1.68 18.33
N PHE A 261 -17.75 0.36 18.21
CA PHE A 261 -16.45 -0.28 18.42
C PHE A 261 -15.38 0.26 17.48
N MET A 262 -15.64 0.20 16.15
CA MET A 262 -14.66 0.59 15.13
C MET A 262 -14.26 2.07 15.24
N ARG A 263 -15.20 2.95 15.59
CA ARG A 263 -14.91 4.37 15.82
C ARG A 263 -13.92 4.56 16.96
N ASN A 264 -14.17 3.92 18.12
CA ASN A 264 -13.32 4.06 19.30
C ASN A 264 -11.94 3.43 19.04
N PHE A 265 -11.89 2.26 18.42
CA PHE A 265 -10.67 1.55 18.07
C PHE A 265 -9.78 2.37 17.11
N MET A 266 -10.35 2.86 16.01
CA MET A 266 -9.59 3.66 15.04
C MET A 266 -9.23 5.04 15.57
N SER A 267 -10.15 5.71 16.27
CA SER A 267 -9.86 7.02 16.85
C SER A 267 -8.68 6.95 17.82
N GLY A 268 -8.61 5.92 18.67
CA GLY A 268 -7.51 5.75 19.61
C GLY A 268 -6.15 5.63 18.92
N GLY A 269 -6.06 4.86 17.83
CA GLY A 269 -4.81 4.61 17.13
C GLY A 269 -4.40 5.68 16.11
N LEU A 270 -5.36 6.34 15.49
CA LEU A 270 -5.12 7.20 14.33
C LEU A 270 -5.32 8.70 14.60
N LYS A 271 -6.04 9.07 15.67
CA LYS A 271 -6.27 10.46 16.04
C LYS A 271 -5.30 10.90 17.13
N ASP A 272 -4.66 12.04 16.94
CA ASP A 272 -3.80 12.69 17.93
C ASP A 272 -2.81 11.72 18.62
N ASN A 273 -2.40 10.66 17.89
CA ASN A 273 -1.49 9.66 18.38
C ASN A 273 -0.04 10.11 18.13
N PRO A 274 0.72 10.51 19.17
CA PRO A 274 2.08 10.98 19.00
C PRO A 274 3.04 9.89 18.50
N SER A 275 2.70 8.62 18.72
CA SER A 275 3.49 7.47 18.26
C SER A 275 3.35 7.23 16.76
N LEU A 276 2.29 7.77 16.12
CA LEU A 276 2.02 7.53 14.70
C LEU A 276 2.97 8.31 13.79
N ALA A 277 3.63 7.63 12.86
CA ALA A 277 4.30 8.25 11.73
C ALA A 277 3.26 8.57 10.64
N PHE A 278 2.53 7.58 10.19
CA PHE A 278 1.38 7.71 9.30
C PHE A 278 0.52 6.43 9.32
N GLY A 279 -0.72 6.54 8.82
CA GLY A 279 -1.65 5.42 8.68
C GLY A 279 -2.22 5.30 7.28
N VAL A 280 -2.36 4.07 6.78
CA VAL A 280 -3.00 3.78 5.49
C VAL A 280 -4.14 2.78 5.71
N LEU A 281 -5.33 3.17 5.29
CA LEU A 281 -6.52 2.33 5.35
C LEU A 281 -6.97 2.00 3.93
N THR A 282 -7.51 0.80 3.74
CA THR A 282 -8.17 0.42 2.49
C THR A 282 -9.56 -0.14 2.74
N GLY A 283 -10.45 0.11 1.78
CA GLY A 283 -11.83 -0.39 1.78
C GLY A 283 -12.48 -0.26 0.41
N ILE A 284 -13.73 -0.63 0.33
CA ILE A 284 -14.57 -0.47 -0.87
C ILE A 284 -15.41 0.80 -0.73
N LEU A 285 -15.96 1.03 0.44
CA LEU A 285 -16.88 2.12 0.73
C LEU A 285 -16.21 3.22 1.56
N ARG A 286 -16.63 4.44 1.30
CA ARG A 286 -16.46 5.53 2.24
C ARG A 286 -17.61 5.49 3.23
N VAL A 287 -17.39 4.98 4.42
CA VAL A 287 -18.36 5.11 5.52
C VAL A 287 -18.48 6.60 5.86
N SER A 288 -19.71 7.11 5.98
CA SER A 288 -19.96 8.56 6.14
C SER A 288 -19.13 9.13 7.29
N LYS A 289 -18.58 10.33 7.09
CA LYS A 289 -17.70 11.02 8.07
C LYS A 289 -18.31 11.15 9.45
N GLU A 290 -19.63 11.31 9.51
CA GLU A 290 -20.36 11.55 10.76
C GLU A 290 -20.32 10.36 11.73
N ASN A 291 -20.16 9.15 11.22
CA ASN A 291 -20.24 7.96 12.06
C ASN A 291 -18.89 7.35 12.44
N LEU A 292 -17.92 7.29 11.53
CA LEU A 292 -16.64 6.62 11.79
C LEU A 292 -15.48 7.61 11.95
N PHE A 293 -15.38 8.58 11.04
CA PHE A 293 -14.23 9.48 10.96
C PHE A 293 -14.48 10.84 11.64
N SER A 294 -15.63 11.08 12.25
CA SER A 294 -15.88 12.31 13.03
C SER A 294 -14.91 12.46 14.21
N GLY A 295 -14.35 11.34 14.65
CA GLY A 295 -13.29 11.30 15.66
C GLY A 295 -11.88 11.51 15.12
N LEU A 296 -11.62 11.44 13.79
CA LEU A 296 -10.29 11.59 13.21
C LEU A 296 -10.07 13.01 12.69
N ASN A 297 -8.89 13.58 12.92
CA ASN A 297 -8.51 14.86 12.35
C ASN A 297 -8.31 14.69 10.83
N ASN A 298 -9.40 14.87 10.06
CA ASN A 298 -9.44 14.89 8.60
C ASN A 298 -8.54 13.86 7.90
N PRO A 299 -8.85 12.54 7.96
CA PRO A 299 -8.16 11.61 7.09
C PRO A 299 -8.39 12.03 5.64
N ILE A 300 -7.34 12.01 4.83
CA ILE A 300 -7.52 12.20 3.39
C ILE A 300 -8.18 10.95 2.85
N VAL A 301 -9.37 11.13 2.28
CA VAL A 301 -10.06 10.05 1.57
C VAL A 301 -9.72 10.19 0.10
N ASN A 302 -9.07 9.18 -0.45
CA ASN A 302 -8.76 9.06 -1.87
C ASN A 302 -9.65 7.99 -2.50
N SER A 303 -10.59 8.43 -3.30
CA SER A 303 -11.59 7.60 -3.98
C SER A 303 -11.24 7.37 -5.45
N VAL A 304 -12.09 6.68 -6.16
CA VAL A 304 -11.98 6.51 -7.63
C VAL A 304 -12.20 7.83 -8.40
N LEU A 305 -12.70 8.86 -7.75
CA LEU A 305 -12.91 10.17 -8.37
C LEU A 305 -11.66 11.06 -8.32
N ASP A 306 -10.67 10.68 -7.53
CA ASP A 306 -9.48 11.49 -7.30
C ASP A 306 -8.37 11.12 -8.28
N GLU A 307 -7.73 12.11 -8.89
CA GLU A 307 -6.61 11.94 -9.83
C GLU A 307 -5.35 11.40 -9.12
N LYS A 308 -5.06 11.97 -7.96
CA LYS A 308 -3.91 11.56 -7.17
C LYS A 308 -4.05 10.10 -6.75
N TYR A 309 -2.98 9.33 -6.87
CA TYR A 309 -2.92 7.89 -6.61
C TYR A 309 -3.76 6.99 -7.55
N SER A 310 -4.37 7.53 -8.59
CA SER A 310 -5.21 6.78 -9.53
C SER A 310 -4.48 5.58 -10.13
N LYS A 311 -3.20 5.75 -10.50
CA LYS A 311 -2.36 4.75 -11.18
C LYS A 311 -1.83 3.61 -10.30
N TYR A 312 -1.99 3.67 -8.98
CA TYR A 312 -1.42 2.66 -8.08
C TYR A 312 -2.32 1.47 -7.82
N PHE A 313 -3.59 1.59 -8.15
CA PHE A 313 -4.58 0.53 -7.95
C PHE A 313 -5.18 0.12 -9.31
N GLY A 314 -4.98 -1.14 -9.69
CA GLY A 314 -5.30 -1.62 -11.03
C GLY A 314 -4.13 -1.42 -12.01
N PHE A 315 -4.39 -1.67 -13.30
CA PHE A 315 -3.41 -1.50 -14.36
C PHE A 315 -3.80 -0.34 -15.27
N THR A 316 -2.85 0.53 -15.58
CA THR A 316 -3.01 1.56 -16.60
C THR A 316 -2.94 0.96 -18.01
N VAL A 317 -3.37 1.71 -19.02
CA VAL A 317 -3.28 1.28 -20.44
C VAL A 317 -1.86 0.90 -20.82
N ASP A 318 -0.86 1.71 -20.42
CA ASP A 318 0.54 1.47 -20.75
C ASP A 318 1.10 0.22 -20.10
N GLU A 319 0.70 -0.05 -18.84
CA GLU A 319 1.05 -1.26 -18.12
C GLU A 319 0.44 -2.51 -18.77
N VAL A 320 -0.80 -2.42 -19.22
CA VAL A 320 -1.47 -3.51 -19.97
C VAL A 320 -0.78 -3.75 -21.30
N ASN A 321 -0.45 -2.70 -22.06
CA ASN A 321 0.32 -2.81 -23.30
C ASN A 321 1.68 -3.48 -23.06
N THR A 322 2.38 -3.09 -22.01
CA THR A 322 3.68 -3.66 -21.63
C THR A 322 3.54 -5.13 -21.26
N MET A 323 2.50 -5.48 -20.50
CA MET A 323 2.21 -6.85 -20.12
C MET A 323 1.83 -7.72 -21.32
N ALA A 324 0.99 -7.22 -22.24
CA ALA A 324 0.64 -7.91 -23.48
C ALA A 324 1.87 -8.20 -24.32
N ALA A 325 2.78 -7.23 -24.45
CA ALA A 325 4.05 -7.42 -25.16
C ALA A 325 4.96 -8.46 -24.48
N TYR A 326 4.97 -8.51 -23.14
CA TYR A 326 5.71 -9.52 -22.39
C TYR A 326 5.21 -10.95 -22.67
N TYR A 327 3.89 -11.11 -22.78
CA TYR A 327 3.27 -12.42 -23.06
C TYR A 327 3.08 -12.71 -24.56
N GLY A 328 3.48 -11.82 -25.47
CA GLY A 328 3.28 -11.96 -26.92
C GLY A 328 1.81 -11.95 -27.34
N GLN A 329 0.99 -11.14 -26.64
CA GLN A 329 -0.46 -11.04 -26.85
C GLN A 329 -0.88 -9.64 -27.38
N GLU A 330 0.02 -8.91 -28.02
CA GLU A 330 -0.25 -7.54 -28.53
C GLU A 330 -1.46 -7.48 -29.47
N THR A 331 -1.71 -8.55 -30.21
CA THR A 331 -2.85 -8.64 -31.13
C THR A 331 -4.22 -8.72 -30.44
N LYS A 332 -4.23 -9.02 -29.15
CA LYS A 332 -5.47 -9.12 -28.36
C LYS A 332 -5.82 -7.84 -27.58
N LEU A 333 -5.04 -6.77 -27.73
CA LEU A 333 -5.26 -5.53 -26.98
C LEU A 333 -6.61 -4.86 -27.30
N GLU A 334 -7.08 -4.91 -28.55
CA GLU A 334 -8.38 -4.36 -28.92
C GLU A 334 -9.52 -5.19 -28.30
N GLU A 335 -9.43 -6.53 -28.40
CA GLU A 335 -10.40 -7.44 -27.77
C GLU A 335 -10.42 -7.25 -26.25
N LEU A 336 -9.26 -7.09 -25.62
CA LEU A 336 -9.12 -6.85 -24.19
C LEU A 336 -9.76 -5.52 -23.77
N ARG A 337 -9.64 -4.47 -24.58
CA ARG A 337 -10.34 -3.19 -24.40
C ARG A 337 -11.85 -3.35 -24.46
N GLU A 338 -12.37 -4.02 -25.47
CA GLU A 338 -13.81 -4.23 -25.63
C GLU A 338 -14.44 -5.00 -24.48
N TRP A 339 -13.71 -5.98 -23.89
CA TRP A 339 -14.22 -6.82 -22.80
C TRP A 339 -14.03 -6.21 -21.40
N TYR A 340 -12.98 -5.42 -21.18
CA TYR A 340 -12.54 -5.01 -19.84
C TYR A 340 -12.36 -3.50 -19.67
N ASP A 341 -12.74 -2.71 -20.69
CA ASP A 341 -12.79 -1.26 -20.61
C ASP A 341 -13.96 -0.81 -19.73
N GLY A 342 -13.71 0.07 -18.76
CA GLY A 342 -14.83 0.65 -18.02
C GLY A 342 -14.53 1.20 -16.64
N TYR A 343 -13.30 1.13 -16.16
CA TYR A 343 -12.95 1.80 -14.93
C TYR A 343 -12.12 3.06 -15.23
N ARG A 344 -12.56 4.17 -14.62
CA ARG A 344 -11.80 5.42 -14.68
C ARG A 344 -11.58 5.90 -13.26
N PHE A 345 -10.31 6.14 -12.90
CA PHE A 345 -9.94 6.72 -11.62
C PHE A 345 -9.40 8.14 -11.89
N GLY A 346 -10.15 9.18 -11.44
CA GLY A 346 -9.94 10.54 -11.92
C GLY A 346 -10.09 10.60 -13.45
N SER A 347 -9.04 11.04 -14.16
CA SER A 347 -8.96 11.05 -15.62
C SER A 347 -8.30 9.79 -16.18
N THR A 348 -7.69 8.93 -15.34
CA THR A 348 -6.89 7.78 -15.75
C THR A 348 -7.78 6.56 -16.02
N GLU A 349 -7.64 5.96 -17.19
CA GLU A 349 -8.25 4.68 -17.56
C GLU A 349 -7.51 3.55 -16.86
N ILE A 350 -8.26 2.70 -16.15
CA ILE A 350 -7.72 1.65 -15.29
C ILE A 350 -8.41 0.30 -15.57
N TYR A 351 -7.60 -0.71 -15.78
CA TYR A 351 -8.04 -2.09 -15.94
C TYR A 351 -8.05 -2.84 -14.62
N ASN A 352 -9.03 -3.72 -14.46
CA ASN A 352 -9.08 -4.62 -13.31
C ASN A 352 -8.00 -5.71 -13.47
N PRO A 353 -7.04 -5.83 -12.55
CA PRO A 353 -5.95 -6.82 -12.65
C PRO A 353 -6.44 -8.26 -12.80
N TRP A 354 -7.52 -8.62 -12.10
CA TRP A 354 -8.08 -9.96 -12.19
C TRP A 354 -8.61 -10.26 -13.60
N SER A 355 -9.26 -9.30 -14.24
CA SER A 355 -9.83 -9.48 -15.57
C SER A 355 -8.76 -9.55 -16.65
N VAL A 356 -7.69 -8.75 -16.52
CA VAL A 356 -6.59 -8.74 -17.50
C VAL A 356 -5.73 -10.00 -17.41
N ALA A 357 -5.61 -10.58 -16.22
CA ALA A 357 -4.71 -11.71 -15.96
C ALA A 357 -5.36 -13.09 -16.18
N ASN A 358 -6.68 -13.18 -16.37
CA ASN A 358 -7.43 -14.41 -16.64
C ASN A 358 -8.00 -14.43 -18.06
#